data_ba2fdfeae926a2fe87f86babd8351359
#
_entry.id   ba2fdfeae926a2fe87f86babd8351359
#
_cell.length_a   1.000
_cell.length_b   1.000
_cell.length_c   1.000
_cell.angle_alpha   90.00
_cell.angle_beta   90.00
_cell.angle_gamma   90.00
#
_symmetry.space_group_name_H-M   'P 1'
#
loop_
_entity.id
_entity.type
_entity.pdbx_description
1 polymer ?
#
loop_
_entity_poly.entity_id
_entity_poly.type
_entity_poly.pdbx_seq_one_letter_code
_entity_poly.pdbx_strand_id
1 'polypeptide(L)'
;MGYNYNVQRDKVFTEAGQLLFLAIRDKAKELTRTAGAARLAEIIRGQSGDSWDMLACVDRLVELGELREIPQVCAGQHRIFIRAREEAD
;
A
#
# COMPACT_ATOMS: atom_id res chain seq x y z
N MET A 1 -6.93 -5.88 -19.36
CA MET A 1 -6.98 -4.61 -18.64
C MET A 1 -6.22 -4.71 -17.37
N GLY A 2 -5.36 -3.78 -17.15
CA GLY A 2 -4.56 -3.76 -15.95
C GLY A 2 -5.22 -3.04 -14.80
N TYR A 3 -4.58 -3.10 -13.67
CA TYR A 3 -5.01 -2.38 -12.50
C TYR A 3 -4.97 -0.87 -12.74
N ASN A 4 -5.98 -0.18 -12.25
CA ASN A 4 -6.04 1.28 -12.35
C ASN A 4 -6.59 1.83 -11.04
N TYR A 5 -5.78 2.56 -10.31
CA TYR A 5 -6.17 3.09 -9.01
C TYR A 5 -7.38 4.00 -9.11
N ASN A 6 -7.44 4.84 -10.12
CA ASN A 6 -8.56 5.77 -10.24
C ASN A 6 -9.89 5.03 -10.36
N VAL A 7 -9.88 3.84 -10.95
CA VAL A 7 -11.07 3.01 -11.06
C VAL A 7 -11.35 2.28 -9.76
N GLN A 8 -10.31 1.79 -9.09
CA GLN A 8 -10.48 0.96 -7.90
C GLN A 8 -10.62 1.76 -6.61
N ARG A 9 -10.31 3.05 -6.66
CA ARG A 9 -10.21 3.89 -5.48
C ARG A 9 -11.47 3.86 -4.61
N ASP A 10 -12.62 3.84 -5.22
CA ASP A 10 -13.88 3.88 -4.48
C ASP A 10 -14.05 2.69 -3.56
N LYS A 11 -13.43 1.57 -3.88
CA LYS A 11 -13.57 0.37 -3.07
C LYS A 11 -12.87 0.50 -1.72
N VAL A 12 -11.87 1.39 -1.64
CA VAL A 12 -11.19 1.64 -0.38
C VAL A 12 -12.14 2.25 0.64
N PHE A 13 -13.13 2.98 0.17
CA PHE A 13 -14.03 3.70 1.05
C PHE A 13 -15.27 2.90 1.44
N THR A 14 -15.37 1.65 1.01
CA THR A 14 -16.41 0.76 1.53
C THR A 14 -15.99 0.28 2.91
N GLU A 15 -16.95 -0.28 3.66
CA GLU A 15 -16.64 -0.79 4.99
C GLU A 15 -15.55 -1.86 4.93
N ALA A 16 -15.70 -2.81 4.01
CA ALA A 16 -14.70 -3.85 3.85
C ALA A 16 -13.37 -3.28 3.42
N GLY A 17 -13.40 -2.27 2.54
CA GLY A 17 -12.18 -1.63 2.08
C GLY A 17 -11.45 -0.90 3.19
N GLN A 18 -12.17 -0.27 4.10
CA GLN A 18 -11.55 0.42 5.23
C GLN A 18 -10.89 -0.55 6.18
N LEU A 19 -11.50 -1.71 6.43
CA LEU A 19 -10.86 -2.71 7.26
C LEU A 19 -9.59 -3.24 6.63
N LEU A 20 -9.63 -3.50 5.34
CA LEU A 20 -8.44 -3.94 4.61
C LEU A 20 -7.38 -2.85 4.60
N PHE A 21 -7.80 -1.60 4.41
CA PHE A 21 -6.88 -0.47 4.40
C PHE A 21 -6.11 -0.38 5.72
N LEU A 22 -6.81 -0.50 6.84
CA LEU A 22 -6.15 -0.41 8.14
C LEU A 22 -5.13 -1.53 8.34
N ALA A 23 -5.47 -2.75 7.93
CA ALA A 23 -4.56 -3.87 8.04
C ALA A 23 -3.33 -3.67 7.18
N ILE A 24 -3.51 -3.19 5.95
CA ILE A 24 -2.39 -2.96 5.04
C ILE A 24 -1.55 -1.80 5.53
N ARG A 25 -2.18 -0.75 6.05
CA ARG A 25 -1.45 0.38 6.59
C ARG A 25 -0.54 -0.05 7.75
N ASP A 26 -1.09 -0.85 8.66
CA ASP A 26 -0.31 -1.29 9.81
C ASP A 26 0.86 -2.16 9.36
N LYS A 27 0.63 -3.04 8.40
CA LYS A 27 1.69 -3.89 7.88
C LYS A 27 2.77 -3.07 7.20
N ALA A 28 2.38 -2.10 6.38
CA ALA A 28 3.34 -1.24 5.68
C ALA A 28 4.16 -0.42 6.66
N LYS A 29 3.52 0.13 7.69
CA LYS A 29 4.23 0.89 8.70
C LYS A 29 5.23 0.03 9.45
N GLU A 30 4.82 -1.17 9.81
CA GLU A 30 5.71 -2.08 10.51
C GLU A 30 6.94 -2.44 9.66
N LEU A 31 6.72 -2.78 8.40
CA LEU A 31 7.81 -3.19 7.53
C LEU A 31 8.77 -2.04 7.25
N THR A 32 8.23 -0.85 6.97
CA THR A 32 9.11 0.29 6.68
C THR A 32 9.81 0.77 7.93
N ARG A 33 9.20 0.62 9.10
CA ARG A 33 9.83 1.01 10.35
C ARG A 33 11.01 0.10 10.68
N THR A 34 10.84 -1.20 10.46
CA THR A 34 11.88 -2.15 10.86
C THR A 34 12.95 -2.34 9.80
N ALA A 35 12.57 -2.29 8.52
CA ALA A 35 13.51 -2.56 7.44
C ALA A 35 13.84 -1.34 6.59
N GLY A 36 13.18 -0.23 6.81
CA GLY A 36 13.42 1.00 6.04
C GLY A 36 12.63 1.07 4.75
N ALA A 37 12.31 -0.05 4.15
CA ALA A 37 11.56 -0.12 2.91
C ALA A 37 10.79 -1.42 2.86
N ALA A 38 9.79 -1.49 2.00
CA ALA A 38 9.00 -2.70 1.85
C ALA A 38 8.57 -2.84 0.40
N ARG A 39 8.56 -4.08 -0.08
CA ARG A 39 8.03 -4.38 -1.40
C ARG A 39 6.53 -4.58 -1.30
N LEU A 40 5.85 -4.31 -2.41
CA LEU A 40 4.42 -4.50 -2.47
C LEU A 40 4.03 -5.92 -2.05
N ALA A 41 4.74 -6.92 -2.55
CA ALA A 41 4.44 -8.31 -2.23
C ALA A 41 4.51 -8.59 -0.73
N GLU A 42 5.42 -7.93 -0.04
CA GLU A 42 5.54 -8.11 1.41
C GLU A 42 4.41 -7.44 2.16
N ILE A 43 3.98 -6.28 1.68
CA ILE A 43 2.92 -5.54 2.34
C ILE A 43 1.60 -6.28 2.26
N ILE A 44 1.30 -6.87 1.10
CA ILE A 44 0.02 -7.54 0.90
C ILE A 44 0.03 -9.00 1.32
N ARG A 45 1.17 -9.55 1.66
CA ARG A 45 1.26 -10.96 2.04
C ARG A 45 0.45 -11.20 3.31
N GLY A 46 -0.35 -12.25 3.27
CA GLY A 46 -1.15 -12.63 4.42
C GLY A 46 -2.47 -11.90 4.52
N GLN A 47 -2.71 -10.92 3.67
CA GLN A 47 -4.00 -10.26 3.65
C GLN A 47 -4.98 -11.07 2.81
N SER A 48 -6.24 -11.04 3.18
CA SER A 48 -7.26 -11.72 2.40
C SER A 48 -8.07 -10.70 1.63
N GLY A 49 -8.52 -11.12 0.45
CA GLY A 49 -9.32 -10.26 -0.40
C GLY A 49 -8.77 -10.19 -1.80
N ASP A 50 -9.41 -9.35 -2.60
CA ASP A 50 -9.02 -9.15 -3.98
C ASP A 50 -7.68 -8.39 -4.04
N SER A 51 -6.77 -8.86 -4.87
CA SER A 51 -5.47 -8.20 -4.97
C SER A 51 -5.60 -6.77 -5.48
N TRP A 52 -6.58 -6.48 -6.34
CA TRP A 52 -6.77 -5.10 -6.78
C TRP A 52 -7.23 -4.20 -5.64
N ASP A 53 -8.02 -4.73 -4.72
CA ASP A 53 -8.41 -3.97 -3.54
C ASP A 53 -7.21 -3.70 -2.66
N MET A 54 -6.31 -4.67 -2.53
CA MET A 54 -5.07 -4.49 -1.77
C MET A 54 -4.18 -3.44 -2.41
N LEU A 55 -4.04 -3.48 -3.73
CA LEU A 55 -3.25 -2.48 -4.45
C LEU A 55 -3.83 -1.09 -4.25
N ALA A 56 -5.15 -0.97 -4.27
CA ALA A 56 -5.79 0.32 -4.06
C ALA A 56 -5.51 0.85 -2.67
N CYS A 57 -5.45 -0.01 -1.66
CA CYS A 57 -5.13 0.42 -0.31
C CYS A 57 -3.71 0.96 -0.23
N VAL A 58 -2.75 0.30 -0.89
CA VAL A 58 -1.37 0.77 -0.91
C VAL A 58 -1.28 2.12 -1.64
N ASP A 59 -1.95 2.24 -2.78
CA ASP A 59 -1.93 3.49 -3.51
C ASP A 59 -2.62 4.61 -2.73
N ARG A 60 -3.61 4.26 -1.91
CA ARG A 60 -4.24 5.26 -1.04
C ARG A 60 -3.24 5.78 -0.01
N LEU A 61 -2.37 4.90 0.50
CA LEU A 61 -1.33 5.35 1.43
C LEU A 61 -0.37 6.32 0.75
N VAL A 62 -0.06 6.07 -0.52
CA VAL A 62 0.77 7.01 -1.28
C VAL A 62 0.03 8.32 -1.49
N GLU A 63 -1.25 8.25 -1.81
CA GLU A 63 -2.08 9.44 -2.02
C GLU A 63 -2.15 10.28 -0.76
N LEU A 64 -2.25 9.64 0.39
CA LEU A 64 -2.30 10.34 1.68
C LEU A 64 -0.94 10.87 2.13
N GLY A 65 0.12 10.52 1.42
CA GLY A 65 1.45 10.96 1.79
C GLY A 65 2.07 10.17 2.93
N GLU A 66 1.55 8.98 3.22
CA GLU A 66 2.13 8.14 4.26
C GLU A 66 3.22 7.22 3.74
N LEU A 67 3.14 6.87 2.46
CA LEU A 67 4.17 6.11 1.79
C LEU A 67 4.62 6.84 0.54
N ARG A 68 5.84 6.58 0.14
CA ARG A 68 6.37 7.09 -1.12
C ARG A 68 6.96 5.93 -1.90
N GLU A 69 6.56 5.80 -3.14
CA GLU A 69 7.10 4.76 -4.00
C GLU A 69 8.45 5.20 -4.52
N ILE A 70 9.43 4.31 -4.45
CA ILE A 70 10.75 4.59 -4.99
C ILE A 70 10.68 4.42 -6.50
N PRO A 71 10.97 5.48 -7.27
CA PRO A 71 10.91 5.39 -8.73
C PRO A 71 12.01 4.46 -9.23
N GLN A 72 11.60 3.39 -9.87
CA GLN A 72 12.50 2.41 -10.40
C GLN A 72 11.88 1.76 -11.61
N VAL A 73 12.66 0.87 -12.20
CA VAL A 73 12.18 0.07 -13.31
C VAL A 73 11.35 -1.11 -12.83
N CYS A 74 11.06 -1.18 -11.55
CA CYS A 74 10.26 -2.26 -10.98
C CYS A 74 8.78 -2.01 -11.18
N ALA A 75 8.03 -3.09 -11.32
CA ALA A 75 6.60 -3.02 -11.50
C ALA A 75 5.93 -4.17 -10.78
N GLY A 76 4.61 -4.07 -10.61
CA GLY A 76 3.84 -5.12 -10.00
C GLY A 76 4.27 -5.38 -8.57
N GLN A 77 4.48 -6.62 -8.23
CA GLN A 77 4.81 -7.01 -6.87
C GLN A 77 6.17 -6.51 -6.40
N HIS A 78 6.99 -6.03 -7.33
CA HIS A 78 8.34 -5.57 -6.99
C HIS A 78 8.40 -4.08 -6.72
N ARG A 79 7.27 -3.40 -6.74
CA ARG A 79 7.23 -1.99 -6.36
C ARG A 79 7.72 -1.87 -4.92
N ILE A 80 8.53 -0.83 -4.67
CA ILE A 80 9.17 -0.61 -3.37
C ILE A 80 8.69 0.69 -2.78
N PHE A 81 8.39 0.68 -1.49
CA PHE A 81 7.85 1.84 -0.79
C PHE A 81 8.69 2.14 0.44
N ILE A 82 8.77 3.43 0.76
CA ILE A 82 9.38 3.89 2.01
C ILE A 82 8.38 4.82 2.68
N ARG A 83 8.66 5.14 3.95
CA ARG A 83 7.85 6.12 4.64
C ARG A 83 8.04 7.48 3.96
N ALA A 84 6.94 8.16 3.68
CA ALA A 84 7.01 9.40 2.93
C ALA A 84 7.45 10.56 3.79
N ARG A 85 7.23 10.47 5.09
CA ARG A 85 7.63 11.54 6.00
C ARG A 85 8.21 10.95 7.25
N GLU A 86 9.12 11.71 7.83
CA GLU A 86 9.65 11.36 9.13
C GLU A 86 8.58 11.56 10.16
N GLU A 87 8.35 10.53 10.94
CA GLU A 87 7.44 10.68 12.05
C GLU A 87 8.14 11.44 13.14
N ALA A 88 7.62 12.57 13.45
CA ALA A 88 8.22 13.40 14.48
C ALA A 88 7.93 12.88 15.87
N ASP A 89 7.26 11.82 15.95
CA ASP A 89 6.84 11.26 17.22
C ASP A 89 7.93 10.57 17.99
#